data_dcdb379095fb7d7a22ab35f7e6fa5162
#
_entry.id   dcdb379095fb7d7a22ab35f7e6fa5162
#
_cell.length_a   1.000
_cell.length_b   1.000
_cell.length_c   1.000
_cell.angle_alpha   90.00
_cell.angle_beta   90.00
_cell.angle_gamma   90.00
#
_symmetry.space_group_name_H-M   'P 1'
#
loop_
_entity.id
_entity.type
_entity.pdbx_description
1 polymer ?
#
loop_
_entity_poly.entity_id
_entity_poly.type
_entity_poly.pdbx_seq_one_letter_code
_entity_poly.pdbx_strand_id
1 'polypeptide(L)'
;TIRIIPIRLLGTTGGVSSPEDIASLIERMYPVSKVNVEYAPVLDVSGLLSGLLNVVGSLLSGSIGQMQNLLDTLDDRCAALNGGQSSARSAPKCIGMLPNNLIFNVASGGGQVVGLAYVGGTTLLAKSVSTVDNTSVSSPYQTNHWINYNAMTLAHEFGHLMDLDHAACGGATGMDPRLYDDGGLAGGAGYDAVRGAYFSSVGTTEFADVMSYCGKEWMSDRGYLAAMAYRAGSADIAARMAEKPSQWLKISLGASGWKVRRSSFAPSTLVPSSLTLRVSNEQGQEALALSSAVVSEHHEGGNYGPVYINLGDRDVSALSLESSNVQLANWSADAL
;
A
#
# COMPACT_ATOMS: atom_id res chain seq x y z
N THR A 1 0.21 -13.49 -9.04
CA THR A 1 -0.69 -12.73 -9.93
C THR A 1 -0.83 -11.30 -9.45
N ILE A 2 -0.83 -10.37 -10.39
CA ILE A 2 -1.14 -8.95 -10.18
C ILE A 2 -2.44 -8.65 -10.97
N ARG A 3 -3.37 -7.95 -10.33
CA ARG A 3 -4.58 -7.44 -10.98
C ARG A 3 -4.53 -5.94 -11.11
N ILE A 4 -4.53 -5.45 -12.33
CA ILE A 4 -4.62 -4.04 -12.63
C ILE A 4 -6.09 -3.64 -12.63
N ILE A 5 -6.45 -2.68 -11.79
CA ILE A 5 -7.80 -2.12 -11.68
C ILE A 5 -7.74 -0.67 -12.15
N PRO A 6 -8.12 -0.37 -13.39
CA PRO A 6 -8.18 1.01 -13.84
C PRO A 6 -9.22 1.79 -13.03
N ILE A 7 -8.83 2.96 -12.52
CA ILE A 7 -9.72 3.83 -11.76
C ILE A 7 -10.24 4.93 -12.67
N ARG A 8 -11.57 5.05 -12.75
CA ARG A 8 -12.23 6.13 -13.48
C ARG A 8 -12.70 7.20 -12.53
N LEU A 9 -12.37 8.44 -12.86
CA LEU A 9 -12.81 9.62 -12.15
C LEU A 9 -13.16 10.72 -13.14
N LEU A 10 -14.40 11.20 -13.08
CA LEU A 10 -14.92 12.31 -13.91
C LEU A 10 -14.58 12.15 -15.40
N GLY A 11 -14.76 10.95 -15.92
CA GLY A 11 -14.54 10.64 -17.34
C GLY A 11 -13.10 10.30 -17.73
N THR A 12 -12.12 10.54 -16.85
CA THR A 12 -10.73 10.13 -17.06
C THR A 12 -10.46 8.78 -16.40
N THR A 13 -9.77 7.89 -17.10
CA THR A 13 -9.44 6.55 -16.59
C THR A 13 -7.93 6.39 -16.53
N GLY A 14 -7.44 5.93 -15.39
CA GLY A 14 -6.04 5.53 -15.22
C GLY A 14 -5.76 4.18 -15.89
N GLY A 15 -4.49 3.90 -16.15
CA GLY A 15 -4.08 2.65 -16.77
C GLY A 15 -2.58 2.50 -16.93
N VAL A 16 -2.19 1.44 -17.59
CA VAL A 16 -0.81 1.14 -17.96
C VAL A 16 -0.74 0.95 -19.48
N SER A 17 0.42 1.24 -20.06
CA SER A 17 0.65 1.05 -21.50
C SER A 17 0.63 -0.43 -21.88
N SER A 18 1.27 -1.26 -21.06
CA SER A 18 1.38 -2.70 -21.27
C SER A 18 1.42 -3.44 -19.93
N PRO A 19 0.63 -4.52 -19.77
CA PRO A 19 0.75 -5.42 -18.62
C PRO A 19 2.12 -6.06 -18.50
N GLU A 20 2.75 -6.36 -19.64
CA GLU A 20 4.06 -7.00 -19.72
C GLU A 20 5.15 -6.08 -19.15
N ASP A 21 5.03 -4.77 -19.34
CA ASP A 21 5.94 -3.78 -18.77
C ASP A 21 5.90 -3.81 -17.24
N ILE A 22 4.70 -3.89 -16.67
CA ILE A 22 4.53 -3.98 -15.21
C ILE A 22 5.05 -5.32 -14.69
N ALA A 23 4.78 -6.42 -15.39
CA ALA A 23 5.36 -7.71 -15.03
C ALA A 23 6.89 -7.65 -15.02
N SER A 24 7.48 -7.14 -16.12
CA SER A 24 8.92 -6.97 -16.25
C SER A 24 9.53 -6.11 -15.15
N LEU A 25 8.93 -4.96 -14.83
CA LEU A 25 9.39 -4.09 -13.74
C LEU A 25 9.47 -4.84 -12.41
N ILE A 26 8.42 -5.55 -12.04
CA ILE A 26 8.36 -6.28 -10.79
C ILE A 26 9.34 -7.47 -10.77
N GLU A 27 9.46 -8.19 -11.87
CA GLU A 27 10.41 -9.31 -12.01
C GLU A 27 11.88 -8.85 -11.96
N ARG A 28 12.18 -7.62 -12.38
CA ARG A 28 13.53 -7.03 -12.33
C ARG A 28 13.96 -6.66 -10.93
N MET A 29 13.01 -6.29 -10.06
CA MET A 29 13.31 -5.67 -8.75
C MET A 29 13.02 -6.61 -7.58
N TYR A 30 12.05 -7.50 -7.71
CA TYR A 30 11.56 -8.31 -6.60
C TYR A 30 11.86 -9.79 -6.77
N PRO A 31 11.94 -10.58 -5.66
CA PRO A 31 12.23 -12.01 -5.70
C PRO A 31 11.05 -12.83 -6.21
N VAL A 32 10.64 -12.58 -7.45
CA VAL A 32 9.54 -13.25 -8.15
C VAL A 32 10.06 -13.85 -9.45
N SER A 33 9.73 -15.11 -9.74
CA SER A 33 10.20 -15.79 -10.94
C SER A 33 9.36 -15.45 -12.17
N LYS A 34 8.09 -15.17 -11.97
CA LYS A 34 7.13 -14.81 -13.02
C LYS A 34 5.95 -14.08 -12.43
N VAL A 35 5.55 -13.01 -13.09
CA VAL A 35 4.38 -12.22 -12.76
C VAL A 35 3.32 -12.40 -13.84
N ASN A 36 2.13 -12.89 -13.44
CA ASN A 36 0.97 -12.87 -14.31
C ASN A 36 0.19 -11.60 -14.03
N VAL A 37 -0.09 -10.82 -15.06
CA VAL A 37 -0.87 -9.58 -14.96
C VAL A 37 -2.22 -9.77 -15.63
N GLU A 38 -3.27 -9.43 -14.90
CA GLU A 38 -4.66 -9.50 -15.32
C GLU A 38 -5.31 -8.12 -15.21
N TYR A 39 -6.18 -7.77 -16.14
CA TYR A 39 -7.05 -6.61 -15.99
C TYR A 39 -8.34 -6.98 -15.28
N ALA A 40 -8.71 -6.21 -14.28
CA ALA A 40 -10.03 -6.26 -13.68
C ALA A 40 -10.93 -5.16 -14.26
N PRO A 41 -12.25 -5.27 -14.09
CA PRO A 41 -13.18 -4.22 -14.52
C PRO A 41 -12.85 -2.88 -13.87
N VAL A 42 -13.02 -1.81 -14.64
CA VAL A 42 -12.83 -0.42 -14.19
C VAL A 42 -13.61 -0.15 -12.90
N LEU A 43 -12.95 0.47 -11.94
CA LEU A 43 -13.57 0.99 -10.73
C LEU A 43 -13.93 2.46 -10.95
N ASP A 44 -15.21 2.75 -11.11
CA ASP A 44 -15.69 4.13 -11.24
C ASP A 44 -15.95 4.73 -9.87
N VAL A 45 -15.15 5.72 -9.52
CA VAL A 45 -15.20 6.41 -8.22
C VAL A 45 -15.72 7.84 -8.33
N SER A 46 -16.29 8.21 -9.48
CA SER A 46 -16.82 9.55 -9.72
C SER A 46 -17.88 9.94 -8.68
N GLY A 47 -18.73 9.00 -8.28
CA GLY A 47 -19.72 9.23 -7.22
C GLY A 47 -19.13 9.34 -5.81
N LEU A 48 -18.03 8.64 -5.53
CA LEU A 48 -17.38 8.65 -4.23
C LEU A 48 -16.67 9.98 -3.95
N LEU A 49 -16.04 10.54 -4.97
CA LEU A 49 -15.20 11.73 -4.85
C LEU A 49 -15.86 13.00 -5.41
N SER A 50 -17.08 12.87 -5.97
CA SER A 50 -17.82 14.04 -6.48
C SER A 50 -18.14 15.01 -5.34
N GLY A 51 -17.86 16.29 -5.56
CA GLY A 51 -18.05 17.34 -4.56
C GLY A 51 -16.93 17.45 -3.51
N LEU A 52 -15.97 16.52 -3.48
CA LEU A 52 -14.84 16.52 -2.55
C LEU A 52 -13.53 16.99 -3.20
N LEU A 53 -13.44 16.89 -4.53
CA LEU A 53 -12.26 17.29 -5.28
C LEU A 53 -12.36 18.75 -5.72
N ASN A 54 -11.24 19.45 -5.60
CA ASN A 54 -11.09 20.77 -6.19
C ASN A 54 -10.62 20.64 -7.64
N VAL A 55 -11.24 21.40 -8.53
CA VAL A 55 -10.85 21.46 -9.95
C VAL A 55 -10.06 22.73 -10.18
N VAL A 56 -8.79 22.57 -10.57
CA VAL A 56 -7.91 23.69 -10.91
C VAL A 56 -7.43 23.48 -12.35
N GLY A 57 -8.11 24.13 -13.29
CA GLY A 57 -7.87 23.91 -14.72
C GLY A 57 -8.23 22.47 -15.14
N SER A 58 -7.25 21.74 -15.66
CA SER A 58 -7.40 20.32 -16.02
C SER A 58 -7.01 19.33 -14.91
N LEU A 59 -6.57 19.83 -13.74
CA LEU A 59 -6.13 19.04 -12.61
C LEU A 59 -7.27 18.85 -11.60
N LEU A 60 -7.38 17.65 -11.09
CA LEU A 60 -8.25 17.28 -9.99
C LEU A 60 -7.39 17.14 -8.73
N SER A 61 -7.73 17.88 -7.70
CA SER A 61 -6.96 17.91 -6.44
C SER A 61 -7.79 17.38 -5.30
N GLY A 62 -7.25 16.40 -4.57
CA GLY A 62 -7.84 15.81 -3.38
C GLY A 62 -6.90 15.87 -2.17
N SER A 63 -7.41 15.51 -1.01
CA SER A 63 -6.63 15.32 0.22
C SER A 63 -6.12 13.90 0.33
N ILE A 64 -5.10 13.69 1.18
CA ILE A 64 -4.61 12.36 1.53
C ILE A 64 -5.71 11.45 2.11
N GLY A 65 -6.61 11.98 2.94
CA GLY A 65 -7.73 11.21 3.47
C GLY A 65 -8.70 10.72 2.38
N GLN A 66 -8.82 11.45 1.27
CA GLN A 66 -9.60 10.99 0.11
C GLN A 66 -8.88 9.88 -0.64
N MET A 67 -7.55 9.94 -0.73
CA MET A 67 -6.75 8.85 -1.31
C MET A 67 -6.83 7.57 -0.45
N GLN A 68 -6.81 7.71 0.87
CA GLN A 68 -7.00 6.58 1.79
C GLN A 68 -8.38 5.94 1.63
N ASN A 69 -9.45 6.75 1.54
CA ASN A 69 -10.81 6.24 1.26
C ASN A 69 -10.88 5.49 -0.08
N LEU A 70 -10.12 5.95 -1.06
CA LEU A 70 -10.02 5.30 -2.35
C LEU A 70 -9.26 3.97 -2.24
N LEU A 71 -8.16 3.93 -1.48
CA LEU A 71 -7.42 2.70 -1.20
C LEU A 71 -8.29 1.68 -0.48
N ASP A 72 -9.10 2.10 0.50
CA ASP A 72 -10.07 1.24 1.18
C ASP A 72 -11.11 0.65 0.22
N THR A 73 -11.65 1.49 -0.66
CA THR A 73 -12.63 1.05 -1.67
C THR A 73 -12.00 0.03 -2.64
N LEU A 74 -10.76 0.27 -3.02
CA LEU A 74 -10.01 -0.65 -3.88
C LEU A 74 -9.70 -1.97 -3.16
N ASP A 75 -9.37 -1.92 -1.88
CA ASP A 75 -9.11 -3.11 -1.07
C ASP A 75 -10.36 -3.99 -0.92
N ASP A 76 -11.52 -3.37 -0.72
CA ASP A 76 -12.80 -4.08 -0.75
C ASP A 76 -13.05 -4.77 -2.08
N ARG A 77 -12.75 -4.08 -3.16
CA ARG A 77 -12.85 -4.65 -4.52
C ARG A 77 -11.86 -5.78 -4.73
N CYS A 78 -10.63 -5.63 -4.25
CA CYS A 78 -9.58 -6.65 -4.32
C CYS A 78 -9.98 -7.91 -3.56
N ALA A 79 -10.47 -7.75 -2.33
CA ALA A 79 -10.95 -8.85 -1.50
C ALA A 79 -12.08 -9.65 -2.18
N ALA A 80 -13.03 -8.94 -2.79
CA ALA A 80 -14.11 -9.56 -3.55
C ALA A 80 -13.60 -10.35 -4.77
N LEU A 81 -12.62 -9.81 -5.50
CA LEU A 81 -12.00 -10.47 -6.67
C LEU A 81 -11.13 -11.67 -6.26
N ASN A 82 -10.58 -11.67 -5.05
CA ASN A 82 -9.74 -12.74 -4.53
C ASN A 82 -10.54 -13.91 -3.92
N GLY A 83 -11.87 -13.81 -3.87
CA GLY A 83 -12.71 -14.93 -3.45
C GLY A 83 -12.49 -15.38 -1.99
N GLY A 84 -12.09 -14.47 -1.11
CA GLY A 84 -11.88 -14.77 0.31
C GLY A 84 -10.62 -15.60 0.61
N GLN A 85 -9.56 -15.45 -0.18
CA GLN A 85 -8.26 -16.06 0.16
C GLN A 85 -7.78 -15.58 1.52
N SER A 86 -7.30 -16.50 2.34
CA SER A 86 -7.02 -16.29 3.76
C SER A 86 -5.67 -15.62 4.07
N SER A 87 -4.82 -15.35 3.08
CA SER A 87 -3.48 -14.82 3.29
C SER A 87 -3.14 -13.72 2.30
N ALA A 88 -2.84 -12.52 2.81
CA ALA A 88 -2.36 -11.41 2.00
C ALA A 88 -1.10 -11.77 1.20
N ARG A 89 -0.23 -12.62 1.76
CA ARG A 89 1.01 -13.03 1.14
C ARG A 89 0.80 -13.83 -0.14
N SER A 90 -0.12 -14.76 -0.17
CA SER A 90 -0.42 -15.64 -1.31
C SER A 90 -1.49 -15.08 -2.24
N ALA A 91 -2.31 -14.14 -1.75
CA ALA A 91 -3.36 -13.55 -2.54
C ALA A 91 -2.81 -12.73 -3.73
N PRO A 92 -3.52 -12.73 -4.86
CA PRO A 92 -3.25 -11.80 -5.94
C PRO A 92 -3.19 -10.35 -5.44
N LYS A 93 -2.18 -9.60 -5.87
CA LYS A 93 -2.03 -8.19 -5.53
C LYS A 93 -2.85 -7.32 -6.48
N CYS A 94 -3.55 -6.33 -5.97
CA CYS A 94 -4.38 -5.42 -6.76
C CYS A 94 -3.71 -4.05 -6.84
N ILE A 95 -3.56 -3.56 -8.06
CA ILE A 95 -2.98 -2.25 -8.36
C ILE A 95 -4.08 -1.36 -8.92
N GLY A 96 -4.49 -0.36 -8.15
CA GLY A 96 -5.38 0.69 -8.61
C GLY A 96 -4.61 1.75 -9.38
N MET A 97 -4.90 1.89 -10.67
CA MET A 97 -4.23 2.86 -11.53
C MET A 97 -5.01 4.17 -11.56
N LEU A 98 -4.44 5.22 -10.98
CA LEU A 98 -5.02 6.56 -10.93
C LEU A 98 -4.79 7.32 -12.25
N PRO A 99 -5.74 8.15 -12.68
CA PRO A 99 -5.50 9.11 -13.76
C PRO A 99 -4.33 10.06 -13.44
N ASN A 100 -3.50 10.39 -14.42
CA ASN A 100 -2.34 11.27 -14.22
C ASN A 100 -2.69 12.70 -13.84
N ASN A 101 -3.89 13.18 -14.22
CA ASN A 101 -4.39 14.51 -13.87
C ASN A 101 -5.00 14.60 -12.46
N LEU A 102 -5.02 13.50 -11.70
CA LEU A 102 -5.47 13.48 -10.31
C LEU A 102 -4.27 13.67 -9.37
N ILE A 103 -4.38 14.65 -8.47
CA ILE A 103 -3.34 15.01 -7.51
C ILE A 103 -3.93 14.91 -6.11
N PHE A 104 -3.22 14.25 -5.20
CA PHE A 104 -3.52 14.28 -3.78
C PHE A 104 -2.46 15.09 -3.04
N ASN A 105 -2.91 16.01 -2.19
CA ASN A 105 -2.03 16.91 -1.44
C ASN A 105 -1.97 16.49 0.03
N VAL A 106 -0.79 16.61 0.60
CA VAL A 106 -0.57 16.49 2.05
C VAL A 106 -1.05 17.77 2.74
N ALA A 107 -1.75 17.63 3.85
CA ALA A 107 -2.38 18.76 4.54
C ALA A 107 -1.37 19.81 5.09
N SER A 108 -0.10 19.46 5.25
CA SER A 108 0.86 20.24 6.04
C SER A 108 1.99 20.91 5.27
N GLY A 109 1.97 20.98 3.93
CA GLY A 109 3.07 21.74 3.36
C GLY A 109 3.54 21.46 1.94
N GLY A 110 2.68 21.09 1.05
CA GLY A 110 2.98 21.22 -0.38
C GLY A 110 3.60 19.99 -1.06
N GLY A 111 3.60 18.84 -0.45
CA GLY A 111 3.92 17.57 -1.10
C GLY A 111 2.72 16.97 -1.83
N GLN A 112 2.99 16.25 -2.92
CA GLN A 112 1.98 15.45 -3.63
C GLN A 112 2.18 13.99 -3.31
N VAL A 113 1.08 13.30 -2.98
CA VAL A 113 1.08 11.84 -2.84
C VAL A 113 0.85 11.25 -4.23
N VAL A 114 1.76 10.41 -4.66
CA VAL A 114 1.77 9.79 -6.00
C VAL A 114 1.48 8.29 -5.97
N GLY A 115 1.58 7.69 -4.79
CA GLY A 115 1.25 6.30 -4.52
C GLY A 115 0.79 6.12 -3.07
N LEU A 116 0.17 4.99 -2.78
CA LEU A 116 -0.29 4.62 -1.45
C LEU A 116 -0.53 3.12 -1.36
N ALA A 117 -0.02 2.46 -0.33
CA ALA A 117 -0.20 1.02 -0.16
C ALA A 117 -0.45 0.62 1.31
N TYR A 118 -1.00 -0.57 1.50
CA TYR A 118 -1.01 -1.23 2.82
C TYR A 118 0.23 -2.10 2.97
N VAL A 119 1.06 -1.82 3.98
CA VAL A 119 2.26 -2.61 4.27
C VAL A 119 1.86 -4.06 4.59
N GLY A 120 2.44 -5.01 3.86
CA GLY A 120 2.08 -6.43 3.93
C GLY A 120 0.67 -6.75 3.44
N GLY A 121 0.00 -5.80 2.78
CA GLY A 121 -1.36 -5.95 2.27
C GLY A 121 -1.44 -6.57 0.86
N THR A 122 -2.61 -6.39 0.25
CA THR A 122 -2.89 -6.87 -1.11
C THR A 122 -3.12 -5.76 -2.11
N THR A 123 -3.16 -4.50 -1.66
CA THR A 123 -3.71 -3.41 -2.45
C THR A 123 -2.81 -2.19 -2.40
N LEU A 124 -2.57 -1.61 -3.56
CA LEU A 124 -1.88 -0.32 -3.72
C LEU A 124 -2.59 0.58 -4.73
N LEU A 125 -2.38 1.88 -4.59
CA LEU A 125 -2.71 2.91 -5.58
C LEU A 125 -1.42 3.49 -6.16
N ALA A 126 -1.37 3.67 -7.47
CA ALA A 126 -0.30 4.37 -8.15
C ALA A 126 -0.84 5.16 -9.34
N LYS A 127 -0.13 6.18 -9.78
CA LYS A 127 -0.46 6.90 -11.00
C LYS A 127 -0.26 6.03 -12.23
N SER A 128 -0.98 6.38 -13.30
CA SER A 128 -0.86 5.70 -14.60
C SER A 128 0.58 5.67 -15.09
N VAL A 129 0.98 4.52 -15.60
CA VAL A 129 2.31 4.28 -16.17
C VAL A 129 2.17 4.21 -17.69
N SER A 130 2.66 5.22 -18.38
CA SER A 130 2.65 5.28 -19.85
C SER A 130 3.82 4.53 -20.48
N THR A 131 4.93 4.44 -19.76
CA THR A 131 6.12 3.67 -20.12
C THR A 131 6.91 3.35 -18.86
N VAL A 132 7.52 2.18 -18.81
CA VAL A 132 8.39 1.80 -17.69
C VAL A 132 9.76 2.42 -17.86
N ASP A 133 10.30 2.32 -19.05
CA ASP A 133 11.64 2.83 -19.32
C ASP A 133 11.62 4.26 -19.85
N ASN A 134 12.55 5.08 -19.38
CA ASN A 134 12.80 6.38 -19.95
C ASN A 134 13.57 6.23 -21.26
N THR A 135 13.00 6.70 -22.36
CA THR A 135 13.61 6.64 -23.70
C THR A 135 14.57 7.79 -23.97
N SER A 136 14.55 8.83 -23.16
CA SER A 136 15.40 10.02 -23.31
C SER A 136 16.04 10.40 -21.98
N VAL A 137 17.21 9.86 -21.71
CA VAL A 137 18.04 10.28 -20.57
C VAL A 137 18.91 11.44 -21.01
N SER A 138 18.43 12.65 -20.80
CA SER A 138 19.19 13.87 -21.18
C SER A 138 20.04 14.45 -20.05
N SER A 139 19.93 13.95 -18.82
CA SER A 139 20.65 14.50 -17.67
C SER A 139 21.10 13.43 -16.69
N PRO A 140 22.37 13.47 -16.27
CA PRO A 140 22.87 12.60 -15.19
C PRO A 140 22.28 12.93 -13.83
N TYR A 141 21.51 14.00 -13.70
CA TYR A 141 20.87 14.45 -12.47
C TYR A 141 19.39 14.11 -12.39
N GLN A 142 18.80 13.48 -13.42
CA GLN A 142 17.43 12.98 -13.32
C GLN A 142 17.43 11.75 -12.40
N THR A 143 16.57 11.82 -11.44
CA THR A 143 16.27 10.80 -10.49
C THR A 143 16.00 9.51 -11.19
N ASN A 144 16.19 8.52 -11.40
CA ASN A 144 15.91 7.32 -12.17
C ASN A 144 16.25 7.43 -13.65
N HIS A 145 17.52 7.26 -13.98
CA HIS A 145 18.00 7.31 -15.36
C HIS A 145 17.27 6.39 -16.34
N TRP A 146 16.72 5.29 -15.83
CA TRP A 146 16.30 4.18 -16.67
C TRP A 146 14.81 3.89 -16.56
N ILE A 147 14.19 4.24 -15.45
CA ILE A 147 12.81 3.92 -15.16
C ILE A 147 12.02 5.21 -14.99
N ASN A 148 10.82 5.24 -15.57
CA ASN A 148 9.90 6.36 -15.44
C ASN A 148 9.51 6.56 -13.97
N TYR A 149 9.33 7.81 -13.55
CA TYR A 149 8.99 8.15 -12.17
C TYR A 149 7.74 7.42 -11.66
N ASN A 150 6.65 7.40 -12.45
CA ASN A 150 5.42 6.69 -12.05
C ASN A 150 5.63 5.18 -11.95
N ALA A 151 6.47 4.61 -12.81
CA ALA A 151 6.82 3.19 -12.74
C ALA A 151 7.66 2.90 -11.48
N MET A 152 8.59 3.79 -11.13
CA MET A 152 9.36 3.64 -9.89
C MET A 152 8.49 3.80 -8.66
N THR A 153 7.56 4.77 -8.64
CA THR A 153 6.54 4.88 -7.58
C THR A 153 5.73 3.59 -7.45
N LEU A 154 5.29 3.01 -8.57
CA LEU A 154 4.58 1.72 -8.53
C LEU A 154 5.45 0.62 -7.93
N ALA A 155 6.73 0.56 -8.28
CA ALA A 155 7.66 -0.40 -7.67
C ALA A 155 7.82 -0.16 -6.17
N HIS A 156 7.96 1.08 -5.72
CA HIS A 156 7.99 1.45 -4.30
C HIS A 156 6.74 0.95 -3.56
N GLU A 157 5.56 1.32 -4.05
CA GLU A 157 4.29 0.88 -3.43
C GLU A 157 4.14 -0.65 -3.43
N PHE A 158 4.69 -1.32 -4.45
CA PHE A 158 4.72 -2.78 -4.47
C PHE A 158 5.63 -3.36 -3.39
N GLY A 159 6.70 -2.66 -3.02
CA GLY A 159 7.56 -3.01 -1.88
C GLY A 159 6.78 -3.06 -0.57
N HIS A 160 5.88 -2.11 -0.35
CA HIS A 160 4.99 -2.16 0.81
C HIS A 160 4.10 -3.40 0.80
N LEU A 161 3.60 -3.84 -0.36
CA LEU A 161 2.87 -5.12 -0.43
C LEU A 161 3.75 -6.35 -0.13
N MET A 162 5.08 -6.20 -0.22
CA MET A 162 6.06 -7.20 0.18
C MET A 162 6.53 -7.03 1.64
N ASP A 163 5.78 -6.28 2.46
CA ASP A 163 6.06 -6.05 3.87
C ASP A 163 7.30 -5.19 4.13
N LEU A 164 7.70 -4.35 3.19
CA LEU A 164 8.77 -3.40 3.39
C LEU A 164 8.19 -2.06 3.85
N ASP A 165 8.78 -1.47 4.89
CA ASP A 165 8.63 -0.08 5.25
C ASP A 165 9.70 0.78 4.56
N HIS A 166 9.78 2.08 4.87
CA HIS A 166 10.69 2.98 4.18
C HIS A 166 12.17 2.77 4.54
N ALA A 167 13.05 3.04 3.60
CA ALA A 167 14.47 3.21 3.85
C ALA A 167 14.79 4.63 4.31
N ALA A 168 15.83 4.79 5.13
CA ALA A 168 16.18 6.03 5.81
C ALA A 168 16.82 7.06 4.88
N CYS A 169 16.06 7.65 3.96
CA CYS A 169 16.57 8.69 3.07
C CYS A 169 15.45 9.60 2.57
N GLY A 170 15.75 10.88 2.32
CA GLY A 170 14.83 11.83 1.69
C GLY A 170 13.68 12.29 2.57
N GLY A 171 13.80 12.17 3.91
CA GLY A 171 12.75 12.58 4.84
C GLY A 171 11.67 11.51 5.06
N ALA A 172 11.89 10.29 4.63
CA ALA A 172 10.99 9.17 4.89
C ALA A 172 10.78 8.96 6.40
N THR A 173 9.58 8.56 6.77
CA THR A 173 9.21 8.20 8.15
C THR A 173 8.79 6.72 8.20
N GLY A 174 8.75 6.11 9.38
CA GLY A 174 8.41 4.69 9.50
C GLY A 174 9.48 3.78 8.90
N MET A 175 10.72 3.96 9.33
CA MET A 175 11.87 3.25 8.75
C MET A 175 11.88 1.77 9.07
N ASP A 176 12.15 0.97 8.06
CA ASP A 176 12.31 -0.47 8.19
C ASP A 176 13.70 -0.79 8.78
N PRO A 177 13.78 -1.37 10.00
CA PRO A 177 15.07 -1.70 10.60
C PRO A 177 15.82 -2.82 9.87
N ARG A 178 15.18 -3.47 8.92
CA ARG A 178 15.81 -4.50 8.07
C ARG A 178 16.61 -3.88 6.93
N LEU A 179 16.31 -2.64 6.53
CA LEU A 179 17.01 -1.91 5.48
C LEU A 179 18.28 -1.21 6.02
N TYR A 180 19.02 -0.56 5.16
CA TYR A 180 20.22 0.16 5.56
C TYR A 180 19.89 1.52 6.19
N ASP A 181 20.61 1.86 7.28
CA ASP A 181 20.36 3.09 8.03
C ASP A 181 20.65 4.36 7.24
N ASP A 182 21.45 4.28 6.18
CA ASP A 182 21.74 5.38 5.26
C ASP A 182 20.77 5.45 4.06
N GLY A 183 19.87 4.48 3.97
CA GLY A 183 18.90 4.36 2.88
C GLY A 183 19.53 4.03 1.51
N GLY A 184 20.82 3.73 1.50
CA GLY A 184 21.56 3.39 0.29
C GLY A 184 21.49 1.91 -0.07
N LEU A 185 22.29 1.53 -1.08
CA LEU A 185 22.54 0.13 -1.43
C LEU A 185 23.74 -0.45 -0.64
N ALA A 186 24.29 0.32 0.31
CA ALA A 186 25.32 0.02 1.32
C ALA A 186 26.52 -0.81 0.84
N GLY A 187 27.14 -0.36 -0.24
CA GLY A 187 28.33 -1.02 -0.79
C GLY A 187 28.01 -2.28 -1.59
N GLY A 188 26.74 -2.68 -1.64
CA GLY A 188 26.22 -3.60 -2.64
C GLY A 188 26.05 -2.89 -3.99
N ALA A 189 25.77 -3.64 -5.03
CA ALA A 189 25.36 -3.11 -6.31
C ALA A 189 23.99 -3.68 -6.66
N GLY A 190 23.03 -2.81 -6.99
CA GLY A 190 21.83 -3.23 -7.67
C GLY A 190 22.18 -3.75 -9.06
N TYR A 191 21.46 -4.72 -9.55
CA TYR A 191 21.67 -5.28 -10.88
C TYR A 191 20.36 -5.39 -11.65
N ASP A 192 20.31 -4.74 -12.81
CA ASP A 192 19.22 -4.88 -13.76
C ASP A 192 19.58 -5.96 -14.79
N ALA A 193 19.02 -7.14 -14.63
CA ALA A 193 19.29 -8.28 -15.50
C ALA A 193 18.80 -8.06 -16.95
N VAL A 194 17.78 -7.25 -17.16
CA VAL A 194 17.25 -6.95 -18.50
C VAL A 194 18.21 -6.05 -19.28
N ARG A 195 18.88 -5.13 -18.59
CA ARG A 195 19.83 -4.17 -19.20
C ARG A 195 21.29 -4.59 -19.06
N GLY A 196 21.59 -5.57 -18.21
CA GLY A 196 22.95 -5.92 -17.87
C GLY A 196 23.70 -4.79 -17.16
N ALA A 197 22.98 -3.96 -16.40
CA ALA A 197 23.51 -2.75 -15.76
C ALA A 197 23.65 -2.93 -14.26
N TYR A 198 24.75 -2.41 -13.71
CA TYR A 198 24.99 -2.32 -12.26
C TYR A 198 24.71 -0.91 -11.77
N PHE A 199 24.09 -0.82 -10.59
CA PHE A 199 23.83 0.41 -9.88
C PHE A 199 24.60 0.40 -8.56
N SER A 200 25.43 1.41 -8.34
CA SER A 200 26.28 1.51 -7.15
C SER A 200 25.80 2.62 -6.23
N SER A 201 25.93 2.41 -4.92
CA SER A 201 25.75 3.45 -3.90
C SER A 201 27.03 4.27 -3.67
N VAL A 202 28.09 4.04 -4.43
CA VAL A 202 29.39 4.70 -4.24
C VAL A 202 29.63 5.78 -5.29
N GLY A 203 29.98 6.99 -4.86
CA GLY A 203 30.37 8.11 -5.70
C GLY A 203 29.23 9.06 -6.10
N THR A 204 29.45 9.88 -7.14
CA THR A 204 28.50 10.91 -7.61
C THR A 204 27.23 10.36 -8.26
N THR A 205 27.13 9.04 -8.38
CA THR A 205 25.99 8.32 -8.98
C THR A 205 25.32 7.40 -7.96
N GLU A 206 25.31 7.80 -6.71
CA GLU A 206 24.73 7.01 -5.62
C GLU A 206 23.26 6.66 -5.89
N PHE A 207 22.97 5.37 -5.80
CA PHE A 207 21.60 4.85 -5.79
C PHE A 207 21.16 4.60 -4.35
N ALA A 208 19.92 4.96 -4.07
CA ALA A 208 19.23 4.67 -2.84
C ALA A 208 18.37 3.41 -2.98
N ASP A 209 17.92 2.86 -1.85
CA ASP A 209 16.93 1.78 -1.85
C ASP A 209 15.61 2.28 -2.47
N VAL A 210 14.92 1.42 -3.19
CA VAL A 210 13.62 1.73 -3.79
C VAL A 210 12.58 2.16 -2.76
N MET A 211 12.76 1.76 -1.50
CA MET A 211 11.89 2.16 -0.40
C MET A 211 12.26 3.52 0.20
N SER A 212 13.21 4.27 -0.38
CA SER A 212 13.60 5.61 0.05
C SER A 212 12.88 6.72 -0.74
N TYR A 213 13.12 7.97 -0.32
CA TYR A 213 12.66 9.17 -1.04
C TYR A 213 13.83 9.97 -1.65
N CYS A 214 14.96 9.30 -1.90
CA CYS A 214 16.19 9.98 -2.30
C CYS A 214 16.45 10.06 -3.81
N GLY A 215 15.58 9.58 -4.64
CA GLY A 215 15.73 9.56 -6.10
C GLY A 215 16.97 8.75 -6.58
N LYS A 216 17.02 8.25 -7.78
CA LYS A 216 17.92 7.20 -8.24
C LYS A 216 17.81 5.94 -7.38
N GLU A 217 16.71 5.26 -7.51
CA GLU A 217 16.34 4.16 -6.65
C GLU A 217 16.54 2.82 -7.35
N TRP A 218 16.92 1.83 -6.57
CA TRP A 218 16.92 0.43 -6.94
C TRP A 218 16.71 -0.43 -5.70
N MET A 219 16.34 -1.68 -5.88
CA MET A 219 16.21 -2.62 -4.77
C MET A 219 17.58 -2.93 -4.16
N SER A 220 17.74 -2.69 -2.84
CA SER A 220 18.91 -3.16 -2.12
C SER A 220 18.87 -4.68 -1.91
N ASP A 221 20.03 -5.26 -1.61
CA ASP A 221 20.11 -6.69 -1.25
C ASP A 221 19.30 -7.00 0.02
N ARG A 222 19.29 -6.10 1.01
CA ARG A 222 18.49 -6.23 2.23
C ARG A 222 16.99 -6.17 1.93
N GLY A 223 16.55 -5.22 1.11
CA GLY A 223 15.17 -5.13 0.65
C GLY A 223 14.74 -6.38 -0.12
N TYR A 224 15.62 -6.86 -1.01
CA TYR A 224 15.38 -8.10 -1.74
C TYR A 224 15.25 -9.32 -0.82
N LEU A 225 16.15 -9.47 0.15
CA LEU A 225 16.11 -10.57 1.12
C LEU A 225 14.90 -10.49 2.05
N ALA A 226 14.51 -9.29 2.49
CA ALA A 226 13.32 -9.09 3.31
C ALA A 226 12.03 -9.44 2.53
N ALA A 227 11.90 -8.99 1.28
CA ALA A 227 10.79 -9.36 0.40
C ALA A 227 10.75 -10.87 0.12
N MET A 228 11.92 -11.51 -0.04
CA MET A 228 12.03 -12.97 -0.20
C MET A 228 11.58 -13.71 1.06
N ALA A 229 12.00 -13.26 2.24
CA ALA A 229 11.59 -13.82 3.52
C ALA A 229 10.08 -13.70 3.75
N TYR A 230 9.50 -12.54 3.43
CA TYR A 230 8.05 -12.34 3.46
C TYR A 230 7.32 -13.36 2.57
N ARG A 231 7.78 -13.56 1.33
CA ARG A 231 7.16 -14.51 0.40
C ARG A 231 7.31 -15.96 0.81
N ALA A 232 8.49 -16.33 1.30
CA ALA A 232 8.78 -17.69 1.71
C ALA A 232 7.98 -18.12 2.96
N GLY A 233 7.54 -17.15 3.76
CA GLY A 233 6.95 -17.41 5.05
C GLY A 233 8.00 -17.86 6.06
N SER A 234 8.50 -16.92 6.87
CA SER A 234 9.37 -17.34 7.97
C SER A 234 8.65 -18.29 8.92
N ALA A 235 9.39 -19.13 9.65
CA ALA A 235 8.82 -20.09 10.60
C ALA A 235 7.90 -19.44 11.65
N ASP A 236 8.19 -18.20 12.05
CA ASP A 236 7.35 -17.41 12.96
C ASP A 236 5.97 -17.08 12.40
N ILE A 237 5.87 -16.99 11.07
CA ILE A 237 4.60 -16.71 10.41
C ILE A 237 3.84 -18.01 10.15
N ALA A 238 4.53 -19.11 9.88
CA ALA A 238 3.90 -20.44 9.81
C ALA A 238 3.26 -20.84 11.15
N ALA A 239 3.86 -20.46 12.28
CA ALA A 239 3.28 -20.66 13.62
C ALA A 239 1.99 -19.82 13.81
N ARG A 240 1.94 -18.60 13.28
CA ARG A 240 0.72 -17.76 13.30
C ARG A 240 -0.37 -18.28 12.34
N MET A 241 0.00 -18.97 11.28
CA MET A 241 -0.96 -19.57 10.32
C MET A 241 -1.58 -20.88 10.82
N ALA A 242 -0.98 -21.54 11.83
CA ALA A 242 -1.54 -22.71 12.49
C ALA A 242 -2.65 -22.37 13.49
N GLU A 243 -2.81 -21.09 13.82
CA GLU A 243 -4.00 -20.61 14.54
C GLU A 243 -5.24 -20.73 13.64
N LYS A 244 -6.37 -21.11 14.23
CA LYS A 244 -7.69 -21.15 13.57
C LYS A 244 -7.89 -19.89 12.71
N PRO A 245 -8.67 -19.95 11.60
CA PRO A 245 -8.92 -18.79 10.77
C PRO A 245 -9.37 -17.63 11.66
N SER A 246 -8.47 -16.67 11.83
CA SER A 246 -8.68 -15.54 12.73
C SER A 246 -9.81 -14.70 12.18
N GLN A 247 -10.82 -14.45 12.99
CA GLN A 247 -11.93 -13.56 12.66
C GLN A 247 -11.47 -12.12 12.85
N TRP A 248 -10.85 -11.57 11.82
CA TRP A 248 -10.47 -10.17 11.83
C TRP A 248 -11.67 -9.26 11.53
N LEU A 249 -11.75 -8.16 12.25
CA LEU A 249 -12.56 -7.01 11.85
C LEU A 249 -11.65 -5.92 11.33
N LYS A 250 -12.03 -5.35 10.20
CA LYS A 250 -11.49 -4.11 9.65
C LYS A 250 -12.47 -2.99 9.93
N ILE A 251 -12.01 -1.93 10.57
CA ILE A 251 -12.79 -0.73 10.87
C ILE A 251 -12.13 0.44 10.14
N SER A 252 -12.86 1.12 9.30
CA SER A 252 -12.37 2.24 8.50
C SER A 252 -13.33 3.43 8.54
N LEU A 253 -12.78 4.64 8.40
CA LEU A 253 -13.56 5.87 8.28
C LEU A 253 -13.76 6.18 6.80
N GLY A 254 -14.98 6.04 6.31
CA GLY A 254 -15.37 6.41 4.96
C GLY A 254 -16.14 7.73 4.90
N ALA A 255 -16.49 8.16 3.69
CA ALA A 255 -17.28 9.37 3.48
C ALA A 255 -18.65 9.37 4.21
N SER A 256 -19.22 8.19 4.42
CA SER A 256 -20.48 7.98 5.14
C SER A 256 -20.30 7.69 6.64
N GLY A 257 -19.10 7.89 7.20
CA GLY A 257 -18.78 7.60 8.60
C GLY A 257 -18.00 6.30 8.78
N TRP A 258 -17.91 5.86 10.02
CA TRP A 258 -17.21 4.63 10.40
C TRP A 258 -17.93 3.39 9.86
N LYS A 259 -17.15 2.50 9.27
CA LYS A 259 -17.62 1.20 8.76
C LYS A 259 -16.86 0.08 9.44
N VAL A 260 -17.56 -1.00 9.71
CA VAL A 260 -16.98 -2.26 10.19
C VAL A 260 -17.30 -3.36 9.19
N ARG A 261 -16.35 -4.27 9.00
CA ARG A 261 -16.56 -5.47 8.19
C ARG A 261 -15.68 -6.61 8.66
N ARG A 262 -16.08 -7.84 8.39
CA ARG A 262 -15.23 -9.00 8.56
C ARG A 262 -14.11 -8.96 7.51
N SER A 263 -12.93 -9.37 7.92
CA SER A 263 -11.78 -9.55 7.04
C SER A 263 -11.18 -10.93 7.27
N SER A 264 -10.81 -11.60 6.20
CA SER A 264 -10.15 -12.91 6.28
C SER A 264 -8.70 -12.79 6.74
N PHE A 265 -8.11 -11.61 6.70
CA PHE A 265 -6.75 -11.34 7.17
C PHE A 265 -6.61 -9.88 7.64
N ALA A 266 -5.52 -9.60 8.37
CA ALA A 266 -5.01 -8.25 8.58
C ALA A 266 -3.65 -8.10 7.88
N PRO A 267 -3.19 -6.86 7.62
CA PRO A 267 -1.81 -6.61 7.20
C PRO A 267 -0.82 -7.25 8.18
N SER A 268 0.34 -7.66 7.68
CA SER A 268 1.39 -8.26 8.51
C SER A 268 1.96 -7.26 9.51
N THR A 269 2.00 -5.99 9.14
CA THR A 269 2.47 -4.90 10.00
C THR A 269 1.28 -4.12 10.55
N LEU A 270 1.14 -4.15 11.85
CA LEU A 270 0.14 -3.39 12.60
C LEU A 270 0.82 -2.63 13.73
N VAL A 271 0.42 -1.37 13.92
CA VAL A 271 0.88 -0.52 15.03
C VAL A 271 -0.25 -0.24 16.00
N PRO A 272 0.02 -0.04 17.31
CA PRO A 272 -1.02 0.30 18.27
C PRO A 272 -1.81 1.53 17.84
N SER A 273 -3.13 1.46 17.94
CA SER A 273 -4.05 2.58 17.68
C SER A 273 -4.47 3.22 18.99
N SER A 274 -4.81 4.50 18.95
CA SER A 274 -5.47 5.20 20.08
C SER A 274 -6.95 4.87 20.20
N LEU A 275 -7.49 4.08 19.27
CA LEU A 275 -8.88 3.65 19.28
C LEU A 275 -9.06 2.38 20.12
N THR A 276 -10.22 2.28 20.75
CA THR A 276 -10.64 1.11 21.55
C THR A 276 -11.94 0.58 20.98
N LEU A 277 -12.03 -0.73 20.80
CA LEU A 277 -13.29 -1.39 20.47
C LEU A 277 -13.86 -2.04 21.71
N ARG A 278 -15.09 -1.67 22.10
CA ARG A 278 -15.87 -2.40 23.10
C ARG A 278 -16.69 -3.47 22.38
N VAL A 279 -16.51 -4.68 22.82
CA VAL A 279 -17.24 -5.84 22.33
C VAL A 279 -18.23 -6.25 23.42
N SER A 280 -19.50 -6.32 23.08
CA SER A 280 -20.55 -6.79 23.97
C SER A 280 -20.96 -8.21 23.60
N ASN A 281 -21.20 -9.05 24.58
CA ASN A 281 -21.75 -10.39 24.46
C ASN A 281 -22.70 -10.68 25.65
N GLU A 282 -23.20 -11.90 25.75
CA GLU A 282 -24.07 -12.31 26.85
C GLU A 282 -23.38 -12.26 28.23
N GLN A 283 -22.05 -12.31 28.29
CA GLN A 283 -21.26 -12.28 29.53
C GLN A 283 -20.91 -10.86 29.99
N GLY A 284 -21.15 -9.83 29.16
CA GLY A 284 -20.85 -8.44 29.47
C GLY A 284 -20.16 -7.69 28.38
N GLN A 285 -19.36 -6.69 28.76
CA GLN A 285 -18.58 -5.87 27.81
C GLN A 285 -17.08 -6.02 28.07
N GLU A 286 -16.33 -6.20 27.00
CA GLU A 286 -14.86 -6.23 26.99
C GLU A 286 -14.32 -5.07 26.15
N ALA A 287 -13.28 -4.38 26.63
CA ALA A 287 -12.57 -3.36 25.86
C ALA A 287 -11.32 -3.96 25.24
N LEU A 288 -11.21 -3.88 23.91
CA LEU A 288 -10.09 -4.40 23.15
C LEU A 288 -9.29 -3.27 22.51
N ALA A 289 -7.97 -3.32 22.66
CA ALA A 289 -7.09 -2.39 21.98
C ALA A 289 -7.06 -2.73 20.48
N LEU A 290 -7.13 -1.70 19.66
CA LEU A 290 -7.07 -1.82 18.21
C LEU A 290 -5.64 -1.59 17.71
N SER A 291 -5.33 -2.18 16.58
CA SER A 291 -4.09 -1.91 15.85
C SER A 291 -4.40 -1.35 14.47
N SER A 292 -3.71 -0.29 14.10
CA SER A 292 -3.85 0.35 12.78
C SER A 292 -2.97 -0.34 11.77
N ALA A 293 -3.46 -0.51 10.54
CA ALA A 293 -2.60 -0.80 9.41
C ALA A 293 -1.69 0.41 9.17
N VAL A 294 -0.43 0.11 8.89
CA VAL A 294 0.49 1.13 8.40
C VAL A 294 0.10 1.43 6.96
N VAL A 295 -0.26 2.67 6.69
CA VAL A 295 -0.44 3.18 5.34
C VAL A 295 0.79 4.00 5.03
N SER A 296 1.52 3.59 4.02
CA SER A 296 2.72 4.26 3.60
C SER A 296 2.42 5.25 2.49
N GLU A 297 2.86 6.47 2.66
CA GLU A 297 2.70 7.57 1.71
C GLU A 297 4.04 7.90 1.09
N HIS A 298 4.05 8.15 -0.20
CA HIS A 298 5.26 8.58 -0.90
C HIS A 298 5.61 10.07 -0.63
N HIS A 299 5.11 10.67 0.42
CA HIS A 299 5.55 11.94 1.03
C HIS A 299 4.87 12.14 2.38
N GLU A 300 5.68 12.18 3.42
CA GLU A 300 5.40 12.63 4.79
C GLU A 300 4.18 12.03 5.52
N GLY A 301 4.49 11.09 6.33
CA GLY A 301 4.05 10.70 7.65
C GLY A 301 2.62 10.88 8.09
N GLY A 302 1.86 9.80 8.09
CA GLY A 302 0.67 9.71 8.91
C GLY A 302 0.12 8.28 8.94
N ASN A 303 0.17 7.63 10.08
CA ASN A 303 -0.45 6.33 10.31
C ASN A 303 -1.97 6.47 10.46
N TYR A 304 -2.71 6.60 9.37
CA TYR A 304 -4.17 6.73 9.40
C TYR A 304 -4.90 5.65 8.60
N GLY A 305 -4.31 4.47 8.54
CA GLY A 305 -4.94 3.31 7.93
C GLY A 305 -6.14 2.80 8.74
N PRO A 306 -6.92 1.88 8.15
CA PRO A 306 -7.98 1.20 8.87
C PRO A 306 -7.42 0.46 10.06
N VAL A 307 -8.20 0.37 11.13
CA VAL A 307 -7.84 -0.38 12.32
C VAL A 307 -8.33 -1.81 12.21
N TYR A 308 -7.55 -2.72 12.76
CA TYR A 308 -7.83 -4.15 12.77
C TYR A 308 -7.86 -4.70 14.16
N ILE A 309 -8.68 -5.70 14.38
CA ILE A 309 -8.71 -6.49 15.58
C ILE A 309 -9.04 -7.94 15.28
N ASN A 310 -8.34 -8.84 15.93
CA ASN A 310 -8.66 -10.26 15.90
C ASN A 310 -9.67 -10.56 17.02
N LEU A 311 -10.86 -10.96 16.62
CA LEU A 311 -11.91 -11.35 17.58
C LEU A 311 -11.65 -12.76 18.15
N GLY A 312 -10.86 -13.58 17.50
CA GLY A 312 -10.70 -14.99 17.89
C GLY A 312 -12.04 -15.73 17.84
N ASP A 313 -12.33 -16.49 18.89
CA ASP A 313 -13.58 -17.25 19.04
C ASP A 313 -14.66 -16.43 19.85
N ARG A 314 -14.52 -15.10 19.94
CA ARG A 314 -15.47 -14.25 20.69
C ARG A 314 -16.83 -14.22 20.04
N ASP A 315 -17.83 -14.45 20.86
CA ASP A 315 -19.22 -14.20 20.48
C ASP A 315 -19.52 -12.71 20.61
N VAL A 316 -20.09 -12.10 19.58
CA VAL A 316 -20.27 -10.65 19.49
C VAL A 316 -21.74 -10.35 19.23
N SER A 317 -22.38 -9.65 20.16
CA SER A 317 -23.75 -9.14 20.01
C SER A 317 -23.79 -7.67 19.59
N ALA A 318 -22.79 -6.88 19.99
CA ALA A 318 -22.66 -5.48 19.59
C ALA A 318 -21.21 -5.01 19.68
N LEU A 319 -20.90 -3.96 18.92
CA LEU A 319 -19.60 -3.29 18.90
C LEU A 319 -19.78 -1.79 19.12
N SER A 320 -18.89 -1.18 19.90
CA SER A 320 -18.77 0.27 20.03
C SER A 320 -17.33 0.71 19.86
N LEU A 321 -17.10 1.64 18.96
CA LEU A 321 -15.80 2.25 18.71
C LEU A 321 -15.65 3.52 19.54
N GLU A 322 -14.55 3.64 20.27
CA GLU A 322 -14.29 4.76 21.17
C GLU A 322 -12.90 5.36 20.94
N SER A 323 -12.77 6.65 21.19
CA SER A 323 -11.50 7.36 21.33
C SER A 323 -11.55 8.26 22.56
N SER A 324 -10.58 8.14 23.47
CA SER A 324 -10.52 8.96 24.70
C SER A 324 -11.83 9.01 25.46
N ASN A 325 -12.53 7.89 25.57
CA ASN A 325 -13.86 7.72 26.20
C ASN A 325 -15.03 8.42 25.45
N VAL A 326 -14.82 8.84 24.22
CA VAL A 326 -15.89 9.36 23.37
C VAL A 326 -16.30 8.27 22.38
N GLN A 327 -17.58 7.91 22.37
CA GLN A 327 -18.10 6.93 21.41
C GLN A 327 -18.15 7.56 20.02
N LEU A 328 -17.50 6.91 19.05
CA LEU A 328 -17.41 7.33 17.65
C LEU A 328 -18.44 6.63 16.76
N ALA A 329 -18.71 5.36 17.05
CA ALA A 329 -19.65 4.55 16.28
C ALA A 329 -20.12 3.35 17.13
N ASN A 330 -21.24 2.75 16.73
CA ASN A 330 -21.72 1.47 17.26
C ASN A 330 -22.40 0.65 16.16
N TRP A 331 -22.35 -0.66 16.31
CA TRP A 331 -22.92 -1.61 15.37
C TRP A 331 -23.53 -2.79 16.12
N SER A 332 -24.65 -3.34 15.61
CA SER A 332 -25.18 -4.62 16.04
C SER A 332 -24.44 -5.78 15.37
N ALA A 333 -24.60 -6.99 15.89
CA ALA A 333 -24.04 -8.20 15.28
C ALA A 333 -24.47 -8.40 13.82
N ASP A 334 -25.70 -7.97 13.48
CA ASP A 334 -26.25 -8.08 12.12
C ASP A 334 -25.52 -7.18 11.09
N ALA A 335 -24.72 -6.21 11.56
CA ALA A 335 -23.90 -5.34 10.71
C ALA A 335 -22.53 -5.96 10.34
N LEU A 336 -22.20 -7.13 10.89
CA LEU A 336 -20.96 -7.89 10.68
C LEU A 336 -21.15 -9.02 9.69
#